data_4846aa37545e6c61108bd60bbc1ebd9f
#
_entry.id   4846aa37545e6c61108bd60bbc1ebd9f
#
_cell.length_a   1.000
_cell.length_b   1.000
_cell.length_c   1.000
_cell.angle_alpha   90.00
_cell.angle_beta   90.00
_cell.angle_gamma   90.00
#
_symmetry.space_group_name_H-M   'P 1'
#
loop_
_entity.id
_entity.type
_entity.pdbx_description
1 polymer ?
#
loop_
_entity_poly.entity_id
_entity_poly.type
_entity_poly.pdbx_seq_one_letter_code
_entity_poly.pdbx_strand_id
1 'polypeptide(L)'
;MDHIGRAFYKYMNNPEISQRYKGMIDTIMKDADVQALFQKHEERLSREIVERSYSKLHEYVQEKEKIKLGKESQNPGYEPNLVLNAGYIDVVYTPTDETMAREKEKELRSRVHSMSMPKDVRTATLERFVQSNERMPAILESLNFIDSFNGNPKEHHQALYFYGPFGVGKSYLLGAIAHELAMGGHLTTLMHYPTFTMEMKQAIQSNTVNEKIDAVKKAEILMLDDIGAEANSTWI
;
A
#
# COMPACT_ATOMS: atom_id res chain seq x y z
N MET A 1 -25.03 -34.22 -28.26
CA MET A 1 -23.62 -33.85 -28.12
C MET A 1 -22.81 -33.76 -29.40
N ASP A 2 -23.38 -34.09 -30.57
CA ASP A 2 -22.60 -34.16 -31.82
C ASP A 2 -22.41 -32.87 -32.61
N HIS A 3 -23.13 -31.79 -32.28
CA HIS A 3 -22.99 -30.54 -33.03
C HIS A 3 -21.76 -29.71 -32.64
N ILE A 4 -21.40 -29.72 -31.35
CA ILE A 4 -20.23 -28.96 -30.82
C ILE A 4 -18.92 -29.64 -31.27
N GLY A 5 -18.86 -30.97 -31.22
CA GLY A 5 -17.70 -31.74 -31.69
C GLY A 5 -17.40 -31.56 -33.17
N ARG A 6 -18.43 -31.55 -34.02
CA ARG A 6 -18.28 -31.32 -35.49
C ARG A 6 -17.89 -29.87 -35.82
N ALA A 7 -18.40 -28.90 -35.09
CA ALA A 7 -17.99 -27.51 -35.23
C ALA A 7 -16.53 -27.32 -34.85
N PHE A 8 -16.10 -27.92 -33.73
CA PHE A 8 -14.72 -27.89 -33.26
C PHE A 8 -13.73 -28.56 -34.20
N TYR A 9 -14.10 -29.72 -34.79
CA TYR A 9 -13.30 -30.42 -35.81
C TYR A 9 -13.15 -29.61 -37.08
N LYS A 10 -14.21 -28.91 -37.50
CA LYS A 10 -14.18 -28.04 -38.67
C LYS A 10 -13.33 -26.78 -38.44
N TYR A 11 -13.29 -26.28 -37.22
CA TYR A 11 -12.44 -25.16 -36.80
C TYR A 11 -10.96 -25.54 -36.78
N MET A 12 -10.62 -26.71 -36.19
CA MET A 12 -9.23 -27.20 -36.08
C MET A 12 -8.62 -27.58 -37.43
N ASN A 13 -9.44 -27.96 -38.45
CA ASN A 13 -8.98 -28.27 -39.80
C ASN A 13 -8.89 -27.05 -40.72
N ASN A 14 -9.11 -25.84 -40.22
CA ASN A 14 -8.87 -24.63 -40.98
C ASN A 14 -7.35 -24.35 -41.07
N PRO A 15 -6.73 -24.28 -42.27
CA PRO A 15 -5.29 -24.06 -42.42
C PRO A 15 -4.79 -22.80 -41.75
N GLU A 16 -5.54 -21.72 -41.77
CA GLU A 16 -5.18 -20.45 -41.15
C GLU A 16 -5.16 -20.54 -39.61
N ILE A 17 -6.13 -21.24 -39.00
CA ILE A 17 -6.20 -21.46 -37.55
C ILE A 17 -5.06 -22.37 -37.11
N SER A 18 -4.78 -23.42 -37.87
CA SER A 18 -3.66 -24.32 -37.62
C SER A 18 -2.31 -23.59 -37.69
N GLN A 19 -2.13 -22.67 -38.64
CA GLN A 19 -0.92 -21.88 -38.77
C GLN A 19 -0.76 -20.85 -37.64
N ARG A 20 -1.84 -20.16 -37.26
CA ARG A 20 -1.84 -19.26 -36.09
C ARG A 20 -1.52 -19.99 -34.79
N TYR A 21 -2.11 -21.15 -34.60
CA TYR A 21 -1.86 -21.98 -33.41
C TYR A 21 -0.40 -22.46 -33.33
N LYS A 22 0.19 -22.90 -34.44
CA LYS A 22 1.60 -23.24 -34.54
C LYS A 22 2.50 -22.03 -34.23
N GLY A 23 2.19 -20.87 -34.81
CA GLY A 23 2.95 -19.64 -34.52
C GLY A 23 2.89 -19.21 -33.06
N MET A 24 1.74 -19.41 -32.41
CA MET A 24 1.59 -19.18 -30.97
C MET A 24 2.49 -20.12 -30.14
N ILE A 25 2.47 -21.41 -30.45
CA ILE A 25 3.31 -22.40 -29.78
C ILE A 25 4.80 -22.07 -29.98
N ASP A 26 5.20 -21.74 -31.20
CA ASP A 26 6.59 -21.36 -31.50
C ASP A 26 7.04 -20.12 -30.69
N THR A 27 6.15 -19.14 -30.51
CA THR A 27 6.45 -17.96 -29.70
C THR A 27 6.61 -18.32 -28.22
N ILE A 28 5.72 -19.16 -27.67
CA ILE A 28 5.79 -19.66 -26.30
C ILE A 28 7.11 -20.41 -26.08
N MET A 29 7.45 -21.32 -26.99
CA MET A 29 8.63 -22.18 -26.86
C MET A 29 9.96 -21.43 -27.02
N LYS A 30 9.96 -20.24 -27.59
CA LYS A 30 11.13 -19.37 -27.73
C LYS A 30 11.30 -18.41 -26.54
N ASP A 31 10.31 -18.26 -25.67
CA ASP A 31 10.42 -17.37 -24.54
C ASP A 31 11.40 -17.93 -23.49
N ALA A 32 12.33 -17.08 -23.04
CA ALA A 32 13.41 -17.48 -22.14
C ALA A 32 12.89 -17.94 -20.76
N ASP A 33 11.84 -17.31 -20.24
CA ASP A 33 11.32 -17.65 -18.92
C ASP A 33 10.52 -18.96 -18.95
N VAL A 34 9.83 -19.22 -20.07
CA VAL A 34 9.18 -20.51 -20.32
C VAL A 34 10.20 -21.63 -20.38
N GLN A 35 11.31 -21.40 -21.10
CA GLN A 35 12.40 -22.38 -21.17
C GLN A 35 13.06 -22.61 -19.80
N ALA A 36 13.29 -21.54 -19.04
CA ALA A 36 13.85 -21.65 -17.68
C ALA A 36 12.92 -22.43 -16.75
N LEU A 37 11.60 -22.20 -16.83
CA LEU A 37 10.61 -22.99 -16.09
C LEU A 37 10.70 -24.48 -16.45
N PHE A 38 10.79 -24.80 -17.75
CA PHE A 38 10.86 -26.17 -18.23
C PHE A 38 12.13 -26.86 -17.74
N GLN A 39 13.29 -26.21 -17.81
CA GLN A 39 14.55 -26.72 -17.29
C GLN A 39 14.50 -26.95 -15.77
N LYS A 40 13.97 -26.00 -15.03
CA LYS A 40 13.85 -26.05 -13.56
C LYS A 40 12.97 -27.21 -13.08
N HIS A 41 11.98 -27.60 -13.86
CA HIS A 41 10.96 -28.58 -13.48
C HIS A 41 10.89 -29.77 -14.42
N GLU A 42 11.98 -30.10 -15.13
CA GLU A 42 12.04 -31.15 -16.15
C GLU A 42 11.48 -32.51 -15.66
N GLU A 43 11.82 -32.92 -14.44
CA GLU A 43 11.33 -34.17 -13.85
C GLU A 43 9.82 -34.20 -13.57
N ARG A 44 9.18 -33.04 -13.47
CA ARG A 44 7.76 -32.89 -13.10
C ARG A 44 6.86 -32.52 -14.28
N LEU A 45 7.45 -32.10 -15.39
CA LEU A 45 6.75 -31.65 -16.58
C LEU A 45 6.60 -32.77 -17.59
N SER A 46 5.38 -33.28 -17.73
CA SER A 46 5.02 -34.14 -18.85
C SER A 46 4.55 -33.30 -20.05
N ARG A 47 4.63 -33.90 -21.25
CA ARG A 47 4.08 -33.29 -22.46
C ARG A 47 2.60 -32.90 -22.29
N GLU A 48 1.82 -33.71 -21.60
CA GLU A 48 0.41 -33.47 -21.35
C GLU A 48 0.17 -32.22 -20.48
N ILE A 49 1.02 -32.00 -19.45
CA ILE A 49 0.97 -30.80 -18.60
C ILE A 49 1.23 -29.54 -19.44
N VAL A 50 2.22 -29.58 -20.31
CA VAL A 50 2.58 -28.45 -21.18
C VAL A 50 1.44 -28.14 -22.17
N GLU A 51 0.89 -29.18 -22.82
CA GLU A 51 -0.21 -29.03 -23.78
C GLU A 51 -1.48 -28.43 -23.12
N ARG A 52 -1.82 -28.84 -21.91
CA ARG A 52 -2.93 -28.27 -21.13
C ARG A 52 -2.69 -26.81 -20.74
N SER A 53 -1.43 -26.39 -20.66
CA SER A 53 -1.04 -25.07 -20.16
C SER A 53 -0.79 -24.05 -21.29
N TYR A 54 -0.96 -24.41 -22.56
CA TYR A 54 -0.65 -23.48 -23.67
C TYR A 54 -1.39 -22.16 -23.62
N SER A 55 -2.65 -22.14 -23.17
CA SER A 55 -3.41 -20.89 -23.03
C SER A 55 -2.81 -19.96 -21.97
N LYS A 56 -2.32 -20.53 -20.87
CA LYS A 56 -1.67 -19.79 -19.77
C LYS A 56 -0.27 -19.32 -20.17
N LEU A 57 0.49 -20.16 -20.82
CA LEU A 57 1.79 -19.80 -21.36
C LEU A 57 1.67 -18.68 -22.41
N HIS A 58 0.64 -18.72 -23.23
CA HIS A 58 0.35 -17.66 -24.19
C HIS A 58 -0.05 -16.35 -23.50
N GLU A 59 -0.94 -16.41 -22.50
CA GLU A 59 -1.31 -15.26 -21.65
C GLU A 59 -0.05 -14.61 -21.07
N TYR A 60 0.82 -15.41 -20.48
CA TYR A 60 2.10 -14.95 -19.90
C TYR A 60 2.96 -14.19 -20.92
N VAL A 61 3.25 -14.83 -22.08
CA VAL A 61 4.11 -14.23 -23.12
C VAL A 61 3.52 -12.93 -23.65
N GLN A 62 2.20 -12.89 -23.88
CA GLN A 62 1.52 -11.69 -24.35
C GLN A 62 1.56 -10.54 -23.32
N GLU A 63 1.29 -10.83 -22.05
CA GLU A 63 1.31 -9.79 -21.01
C GLU A 63 2.73 -9.27 -20.79
N LYS A 64 3.73 -10.14 -20.74
CA LYS A 64 5.15 -9.76 -20.66
C LYS A 64 5.55 -8.84 -21.85
N GLU A 65 5.13 -9.17 -23.06
CA GLU A 65 5.42 -8.35 -24.23
C GLU A 65 4.72 -6.99 -24.17
N LYS A 66 3.45 -6.93 -23.74
CA LYS A 66 2.73 -5.67 -23.53
C LYS A 66 3.45 -4.76 -22.54
N ILE A 67 3.87 -5.31 -21.37
CA ILE A 67 4.60 -4.57 -20.35
C ILE A 67 5.93 -4.04 -20.92
N LYS A 68 6.68 -4.88 -21.63
CA LYS A 68 7.95 -4.50 -22.26
C LYS A 68 7.78 -3.37 -23.30
N LEU A 69 6.66 -3.34 -24.01
CA LEU A 69 6.35 -2.31 -25.01
C LEU A 69 5.65 -1.08 -24.41
N GLY A 70 5.47 -0.99 -23.08
CA GLY A 70 4.74 0.09 -22.43
C GLY A 70 3.26 0.16 -22.80
N LYS A 71 2.67 -0.96 -23.28
CA LYS A 71 1.24 -1.05 -23.59
C LYS A 71 0.45 -1.38 -22.33
N GLU A 72 -0.84 -1.07 -22.36
CA GLU A 72 -1.75 -1.34 -21.25
C GLU A 72 -1.83 -2.86 -20.97
N SER A 73 -1.41 -3.25 -19.76
CA SER A 73 -1.53 -4.61 -19.22
C SER A 73 -2.93 -4.86 -18.70
N GLN A 74 -3.36 -6.13 -18.66
CA GLN A 74 -4.62 -6.52 -17.99
C GLN A 74 -4.59 -6.25 -16.48
N ASN A 75 -3.39 -6.30 -15.88
CA ASN A 75 -3.18 -6.03 -14.46
C ASN A 75 -2.12 -4.93 -14.29
N PRO A 76 -2.47 -3.64 -14.42
CA PRO A 76 -1.53 -2.54 -14.28
C PRO A 76 -0.86 -2.54 -12.89
N GLY A 77 0.46 -2.43 -12.86
CA GLY A 77 1.25 -2.45 -11.63
C GLY A 77 1.58 -3.84 -11.09
N TYR A 78 1.26 -4.89 -11.86
CA TYR A 78 1.61 -6.28 -11.53
C TYR A 78 2.44 -6.90 -12.66
N GLU A 79 3.35 -7.80 -12.30
CA GLU A 79 4.15 -8.59 -13.22
C GLU A 79 3.66 -10.03 -13.28
N PRO A 80 3.47 -10.60 -14.49
CA PRO A 80 3.11 -12.00 -14.63
C PRO A 80 4.29 -12.91 -14.29
N ASN A 81 4.04 -13.98 -13.54
CA ASN A 81 5.02 -15.01 -13.22
C ASN A 81 4.44 -16.39 -13.49
N LEU A 82 5.27 -17.28 -14.02
CA LEU A 82 4.90 -18.66 -14.29
C LEU A 82 5.08 -19.53 -13.03
N VAL A 83 4.06 -20.29 -12.67
CA VAL A 83 4.08 -21.20 -11.53
C VAL A 83 3.61 -22.59 -11.97
N LEU A 84 4.36 -23.63 -11.62
CA LEU A 84 3.95 -25.01 -11.83
C LEU A 84 3.09 -25.48 -10.65
N ASN A 85 1.81 -25.69 -10.90
CA ASN A 85 0.87 -26.33 -9.99
C ASN A 85 0.84 -27.86 -10.18
N ALA A 86 0.02 -28.57 -9.37
CA ALA A 86 -0.11 -30.00 -9.43
C ALA A 86 -0.84 -30.47 -10.72
N GLY A 87 -0.18 -30.35 -11.89
CA GLY A 87 -0.70 -30.87 -13.16
C GLY A 87 -0.96 -29.85 -14.25
N TYR A 88 -0.60 -28.57 -14.04
CA TYR A 88 -0.65 -27.52 -15.06
C TYR A 88 0.25 -26.34 -14.68
N ILE A 89 0.61 -25.51 -15.67
CA ILE A 89 1.33 -24.25 -15.46
C ILE A 89 0.30 -23.12 -15.44
N ASP A 90 0.41 -22.25 -14.44
CA ASP A 90 -0.48 -21.08 -14.28
C ASP A 90 0.32 -19.79 -14.31
N VAL A 91 -0.38 -18.67 -14.49
CA VAL A 91 0.16 -17.32 -14.40
C VAL A 91 -0.29 -16.67 -13.11
N VAL A 92 0.65 -16.28 -12.27
CA VAL A 92 0.40 -15.56 -11.03
C VAL A 92 0.94 -14.14 -11.21
N TYR A 93 0.11 -13.15 -10.88
CA TYR A 93 0.47 -11.75 -10.96
C TYR A 93 0.99 -11.28 -9.60
N THR A 94 2.25 -10.86 -9.54
CA THR A 94 2.86 -10.28 -8.34
C THR A 94 2.95 -8.77 -8.48
N PRO A 95 2.66 -7.99 -7.41
CA PRO A 95 2.78 -6.55 -7.48
C PRO A 95 4.22 -6.14 -7.78
N THR A 96 4.41 -5.12 -8.60
CA THR A 96 5.72 -4.49 -8.81
C THR A 96 6.18 -3.78 -7.54
N ASP A 97 7.50 -3.52 -7.42
CA ASP A 97 8.06 -2.76 -6.29
C ASP A 97 7.39 -1.40 -6.13
N GLU A 98 7.05 -0.72 -7.23
CA GLU A 98 6.32 0.54 -7.22
C GLU A 98 4.90 0.39 -6.65
N THR A 99 4.20 -0.67 -7.04
CA THR A 99 2.85 -0.96 -6.52
C THR A 99 2.91 -1.30 -5.04
N MET A 100 3.86 -2.13 -4.60
CA MET A 100 4.06 -2.44 -3.18
C MET A 100 4.38 -1.19 -2.37
N ALA A 101 5.26 -0.32 -2.87
CA ALA A 101 5.60 0.94 -2.21
C ALA A 101 4.37 1.86 -2.09
N ARG A 102 3.57 1.97 -3.15
CA ARG A 102 2.34 2.77 -3.16
C ARG A 102 1.27 2.22 -2.21
N GLU A 103 1.09 0.91 -2.17
CA GLU A 103 0.15 0.26 -1.25
C GLU A 103 0.59 0.45 0.20
N LYS A 104 1.87 0.27 0.49
CA LYS A 104 2.45 0.53 1.80
C LYS A 104 2.26 2.00 2.23
N GLU A 105 2.52 2.94 1.33
CA GLU A 105 2.31 4.37 1.61
C GLU A 105 0.83 4.68 1.87
N LYS A 106 -0.08 4.09 1.10
CA LYS A 106 -1.53 4.24 1.30
C LYS A 106 -1.96 3.66 2.65
N GLU A 107 -1.44 2.51 3.04
CA GLU A 107 -1.70 1.89 4.33
C GLU A 107 -1.20 2.77 5.48
N LEU A 108 0.04 3.27 5.41
CA LEU A 108 0.59 4.20 6.39
C LEU A 108 -0.27 5.46 6.53
N ARG A 109 -0.67 6.06 5.41
CA ARG A 109 -1.56 7.22 5.43
C ARG A 109 -2.93 6.93 6.05
N SER A 110 -3.43 5.71 5.92
CA SER A 110 -4.71 5.32 6.54
C SER A 110 -4.62 5.18 8.06
N ARG A 111 -3.42 4.95 8.61
CA ARG A 111 -3.17 4.85 10.06
C ARG A 111 -3.01 6.21 10.73
N VAL A 112 -2.69 7.26 9.97
CA VAL A 112 -2.61 8.63 10.50
C VAL A 112 -3.86 9.40 10.11
N HIS A 113 -4.77 9.56 11.06
CA HIS A 113 -5.93 10.43 10.88
C HIS A 113 -5.55 11.87 11.23
N SER A 114 -5.46 12.73 10.21
CA SER A 114 -5.07 14.14 10.37
C SER A 114 -6.28 15.06 10.25
N MET A 115 -6.59 15.80 11.33
CA MET A 115 -7.70 16.73 11.37
C MET A 115 -7.17 18.17 11.30
N SER A 116 -7.52 18.86 10.21
CA SER A 116 -7.19 20.29 10.00
C SER A 116 -5.70 20.62 10.06
N MET A 117 -4.83 19.66 9.68
CA MET A 117 -3.37 19.84 9.68
C MET A 117 -2.85 20.28 8.31
N PRO A 118 -1.85 21.18 8.23
CA PRO A 118 -1.17 21.55 7.01
C PRO A 118 -0.53 20.35 6.29
N LYS A 119 -0.34 20.47 4.97
CA LYS A 119 0.19 19.38 4.14
C LYS A 119 1.61 18.95 4.56
N ASP A 120 2.47 19.91 4.87
CA ASP A 120 3.85 19.70 5.31
C ASP A 120 3.94 18.91 6.62
N VAL A 121 3.03 19.16 7.56
CA VAL A 121 2.90 18.39 8.80
C VAL A 121 2.40 16.97 8.54
N ARG A 122 1.40 16.82 7.65
CA ARG A 122 0.85 15.50 7.28
C ARG A 122 1.85 14.59 6.55
N THR A 123 2.88 15.18 5.95
CA THR A 123 3.93 14.45 5.22
C THR A 123 5.29 14.56 5.90
N ALA A 124 5.32 14.98 7.16
CA ALA A 124 6.53 15.11 7.94
C ALA A 124 7.14 13.73 8.24
N THR A 125 8.47 13.66 8.20
CA THR A 125 9.25 12.48 8.60
C THR A 125 10.45 12.92 9.44
N LEU A 126 10.95 12.05 10.32
CA LEU A 126 12.14 12.35 11.13
C LEU A 126 13.39 12.55 10.26
N GLU A 127 13.50 11.86 9.15
CA GLU A 127 14.61 12.01 8.19
C GLU A 127 14.73 13.42 7.62
N ARG A 128 13.59 14.10 7.40
CA ARG A 128 13.52 15.45 6.86
C ARG A 128 13.53 16.53 7.92
N PHE A 129 13.48 16.15 9.20
CA PHE A 129 13.50 17.09 10.29
C PHE A 129 14.90 17.70 10.43
N VAL A 130 15.00 19.04 10.35
CA VAL A 130 16.28 19.75 10.47
C VAL A 130 16.82 19.60 11.88
N GLN A 131 17.92 18.87 12.02
CA GLN A 131 18.59 18.65 13.27
C GLN A 131 19.42 19.88 13.68
N SER A 132 19.37 20.26 14.95
CA SER A 132 20.24 21.25 15.57
C SER A 132 20.48 20.85 17.03
N ASN A 133 21.56 21.34 17.65
CA ASN A 133 21.87 21.05 19.06
C ASN A 133 20.70 21.41 19.99
N GLU A 134 19.96 22.47 19.67
CA GLU A 134 18.83 22.94 20.48
C GLU A 134 17.61 22.03 20.37
N ARG A 135 17.44 21.34 19.24
CA ARG A 135 16.34 20.42 18.98
C ARG A 135 16.62 18.98 19.38
N MET A 136 17.90 18.65 19.60
CA MET A 136 18.33 17.29 19.86
C MET A 136 17.64 16.65 21.08
N PRO A 137 17.45 17.36 22.22
CA PRO A 137 16.70 16.77 23.34
C PRO A 137 15.28 16.37 22.97
N ALA A 138 14.55 17.20 22.21
CA ALA A 138 13.19 16.89 21.78
C ALA A 138 13.14 15.69 20.81
N ILE A 139 14.15 15.58 19.93
CA ILE A 139 14.28 14.44 19.00
C ILE A 139 14.53 13.15 19.78
N LEU A 140 15.46 13.16 20.75
CA LEU A 140 15.80 11.99 21.55
C LEU A 140 14.61 11.50 22.39
N GLU A 141 13.88 12.41 23.05
CA GLU A 141 12.67 12.06 23.78
C GLU A 141 11.57 11.50 22.85
N SER A 142 11.47 12.04 21.63
CA SER A 142 10.54 11.51 20.63
C SER A 142 10.89 10.09 20.23
N LEU A 143 12.17 9.80 19.96
CA LEU A 143 12.65 8.46 19.61
C LEU A 143 12.45 7.47 20.77
N ASN A 144 12.78 7.88 21.99
CA ASN A 144 12.56 7.06 23.19
C ASN A 144 11.07 6.70 23.36
N PHE A 145 10.18 7.67 23.13
CA PHE A 145 8.74 7.44 23.20
C PHE A 145 8.28 6.45 22.12
N ILE A 146 8.71 6.65 20.87
CA ILE A 146 8.37 5.79 19.73
C ILE A 146 8.83 4.35 19.99
N ASP A 147 10.08 4.16 20.40
CA ASP A 147 10.66 2.84 20.68
C ASP A 147 9.94 2.15 21.84
N SER A 148 9.69 2.88 22.94
CA SER A 148 8.96 2.36 24.08
C SER A 148 7.53 1.95 23.74
N PHE A 149 6.81 2.79 22.97
CA PHE A 149 5.44 2.50 22.56
C PHE A 149 5.36 1.33 21.57
N ASN A 150 6.25 1.27 20.58
CA ASN A 150 6.34 0.15 19.64
C ASN A 150 6.69 -1.17 20.35
N GLY A 151 7.51 -1.12 21.39
CA GLY A 151 7.91 -2.30 22.17
C GLY A 151 6.78 -2.87 23.02
N ASN A 152 5.98 -2.02 23.64
CA ASN A 152 4.88 -2.47 24.51
C ASN A 152 3.70 -1.47 24.55
N PRO A 153 2.85 -1.43 23.52
CA PRO A 153 1.79 -0.42 23.40
C PRO A 153 0.69 -0.49 24.47
N LYS A 154 0.66 -1.56 25.26
CA LYS A 154 -0.33 -1.74 26.34
C LYS A 154 0.14 -1.22 27.69
N GLU A 155 1.40 -0.89 27.84
CA GLU A 155 1.91 -0.26 29.04
C GLU A 155 1.55 1.22 29.13
N HIS A 156 1.65 1.78 30.32
CA HIS A 156 1.48 3.21 30.53
C HIS A 156 2.71 3.96 30.01
N HIS A 157 2.52 4.83 29.03
CA HIS A 157 3.56 5.72 28.50
C HIS A 157 3.31 7.15 28.96
N GLN A 158 4.37 7.81 29.40
CA GLN A 158 4.29 9.23 29.74
C GLN A 158 4.11 10.06 28.49
N ALA A 159 3.12 10.95 28.48
CA ALA A 159 2.88 11.84 27.35
C ALA A 159 4.02 12.83 27.14
N LEU A 160 4.31 13.16 25.89
CA LEU A 160 5.27 14.20 25.52
C LEU A 160 4.55 15.56 25.40
N TYR A 161 5.18 16.59 25.95
CA TYR A 161 4.72 17.97 25.84
C TYR A 161 5.81 18.85 25.24
N PHE A 162 5.61 19.32 24.00
CA PHE A 162 6.55 20.21 23.32
C PHE A 162 6.15 21.66 23.49
N TYR A 163 7.03 22.48 24.05
CA TYR A 163 6.83 23.91 24.20
C TYR A 163 8.01 24.69 23.63
N GLY A 164 7.80 25.95 23.29
CA GLY A 164 8.83 26.83 22.73
C GLY A 164 8.27 27.84 21.72
N PRO A 165 9.13 28.70 21.15
CA PRO A 165 8.74 29.77 20.22
C PRO A 165 8.02 29.25 18.97
N PHE A 166 7.34 30.16 18.25
CA PHE A 166 6.80 29.85 16.94
C PHE A 166 7.89 29.52 15.92
N GLY A 167 7.59 28.64 14.97
CA GLY A 167 8.48 28.32 13.85
C GLY A 167 9.64 27.35 14.17
N VAL A 168 9.80 26.89 15.42
CA VAL A 168 10.89 25.96 15.79
C VAL A 168 10.65 24.52 15.33
N GLY A 169 9.49 24.20 14.75
CA GLY A 169 9.19 22.91 14.16
C GLY A 169 8.40 21.93 15.04
N LYS A 170 7.72 22.40 16.11
CA LYS A 170 6.92 21.54 17.01
C LYS A 170 5.86 20.73 16.26
N SER A 171 5.03 21.38 15.45
CA SER A 171 3.98 20.73 14.66
C SER A 171 4.56 19.73 13.65
N TYR A 172 5.69 20.08 13.02
CA TYR A 172 6.39 19.17 12.12
C TYR A 172 6.88 17.92 12.85
N LEU A 173 7.47 18.09 14.05
CA LEU A 173 7.92 16.97 14.87
C LEU A 173 6.76 16.06 15.29
N LEU A 174 5.60 16.62 15.67
CA LEU A 174 4.39 15.84 15.95
C LEU A 174 3.97 15.01 14.71
N GLY A 175 3.97 15.60 13.52
CA GLY A 175 3.68 14.89 12.28
C GLY A 175 4.67 13.76 12.01
N ALA A 176 5.96 14.00 12.25
CA ALA A 176 7.01 12.99 12.09
C ALA A 176 6.87 11.83 13.09
N ILE A 177 6.53 12.10 14.34
CA ILE A 177 6.25 11.07 15.34
C ILE A 177 5.02 10.24 14.94
N ALA A 178 3.94 10.89 14.46
CA ALA A 178 2.76 10.21 13.97
C ALA A 178 3.07 9.25 12.81
N HIS A 179 3.97 9.67 11.90
CA HIS A 179 4.44 8.83 10.80
C HIS A 179 5.20 7.59 11.30
N GLU A 180 6.15 7.75 12.23
CA GLU A 180 6.92 6.64 12.77
C GLU A 180 6.04 5.63 13.52
N LEU A 181 5.11 6.10 14.33
CA LEU A 181 4.15 5.24 15.03
C LEU A 181 3.23 4.50 14.05
N ALA A 182 2.81 5.14 12.97
CA ALA A 182 2.04 4.48 11.91
C ALA A 182 2.87 3.40 11.19
N MET A 183 4.18 3.62 10.99
CA MET A 183 5.10 2.57 10.51
C MET A 183 5.18 1.39 11.47
N GLY A 184 5.12 1.62 12.78
CA GLY A 184 5.00 0.61 13.83
C GLY A 184 3.65 -0.11 13.86
N GLY A 185 2.67 0.34 13.08
CA GLY A 185 1.34 -0.29 12.98
C GLY A 185 0.24 0.39 13.79
N HIS A 186 0.52 1.51 14.46
CA HIS A 186 -0.38 2.16 15.41
C HIS A 186 -1.30 3.20 14.78
N LEU A 187 -2.56 3.24 15.25
CA LEU A 187 -3.56 4.23 14.85
C LEU A 187 -3.35 5.54 15.60
N THR A 188 -2.94 6.56 14.87
CA THR A 188 -2.64 7.88 15.44
C THR A 188 -3.62 8.93 14.93
N THR A 189 -4.16 9.75 15.82
CA THR A 189 -4.93 10.94 15.46
C THR A 189 -4.15 12.19 15.80
N LEU A 190 -3.84 12.99 14.78
CA LEU A 190 -3.16 14.28 14.89
C LEU A 190 -4.14 15.40 14.53
N MET A 191 -4.35 16.36 15.43
CA MET A 191 -5.32 17.42 15.20
C MET A 191 -4.78 18.80 15.61
N HIS A 192 -5.17 19.81 14.85
CA HIS A 192 -5.02 21.21 15.24
C HIS A 192 -6.12 21.55 16.25
N TYR A 193 -5.77 21.62 17.52
CA TYR A 193 -6.73 21.70 18.62
C TYR A 193 -7.67 22.92 18.57
N PRO A 194 -7.23 24.15 18.24
CA PRO A 194 -8.12 25.29 18.09
C PRO A 194 -9.21 25.11 17.03
N THR A 195 -8.83 24.52 15.88
CA THR A 195 -9.83 24.24 14.82
C THR A 195 -10.79 23.14 15.23
N PHE A 196 -10.29 22.07 15.87
CA PHE A 196 -11.13 20.99 16.37
C PHE A 196 -12.18 21.52 17.37
N THR A 197 -11.80 22.36 18.33
CA THR A 197 -12.75 22.95 19.30
C THR A 197 -13.81 23.82 18.63
N MET A 198 -13.43 24.58 17.60
CA MET A 198 -14.36 25.37 16.81
C MET A 198 -15.36 24.48 16.03
N GLU A 199 -14.87 23.43 15.40
CA GLU A 199 -15.70 22.46 14.67
C GLU A 199 -16.62 21.67 15.62
N MET A 200 -16.17 21.37 16.83
CA MET A 200 -16.99 20.71 17.85
C MET A 200 -18.15 21.60 18.30
N LYS A 201 -17.94 22.91 18.47
CA LYS A 201 -19.03 23.86 18.77
C LYS A 201 -20.09 23.87 17.68
N GLN A 202 -19.69 23.83 16.40
CA GLN A 202 -20.62 23.72 15.27
C GLN A 202 -21.35 22.37 15.25
N ALA A 203 -20.64 21.27 15.54
CA ALA A 203 -21.19 19.92 15.57
C ALA A 203 -22.26 19.74 16.68
N ILE A 204 -22.12 20.42 17.81
CA ILE A 204 -23.15 20.47 18.88
C ILE A 204 -24.44 21.07 18.34
N GLN A 205 -24.36 22.16 17.59
CA GLN A 205 -25.55 22.83 17.01
C GLN A 205 -26.24 21.98 15.94
N SER A 206 -25.46 21.16 15.18
CA SER A 206 -25.96 20.27 14.11
C SER A 206 -26.22 18.83 14.56
N ASN A 207 -26.02 18.50 15.82
CA ASN A 207 -26.16 17.15 16.40
C ASN A 207 -25.28 16.06 15.72
N THR A 208 -24.09 16.44 15.22
CA THR A 208 -23.12 15.56 14.54
C THR A 208 -21.86 15.30 15.36
N VAL A 209 -21.89 15.52 16.66
CA VAL A 209 -20.75 15.39 17.58
C VAL A 209 -20.15 13.98 17.55
N ASN A 210 -21.00 12.94 17.52
CA ASN A 210 -20.55 11.55 17.58
C ASN A 210 -19.64 11.19 16.42
N GLU A 211 -19.94 11.64 15.21
CA GLU A 211 -19.13 11.36 14.01
C GLU A 211 -17.71 11.94 14.13
N LYS A 212 -17.60 13.15 14.70
CA LYS A 212 -16.30 13.81 14.89
C LYS A 212 -15.47 13.21 16.03
N ILE A 213 -16.12 12.72 17.08
CA ILE A 213 -15.44 12.11 18.23
C ILE A 213 -14.99 10.68 17.93
N ASP A 214 -15.60 9.98 17.00
CA ASP A 214 -15.28 8.57 16.71
C ASP A 214 -13.83 8.35 16.27
N ALA A 215 -13.27 9.28 15.51
CA ALA A 215 -11.85 9.21 15.12
C ALA A 215 -10.92 9.37 16.32
N VAL A 216 -11.29 10.24 17.27
CA VAL A 216 -10.52 10.47 18.50
C VAL A 216 -10.58 9.26 19.42
N LYS A 217 -11.77 8.64 19.56
CA LYS A 217 -11.98 7.44 20.40
C LYS A 217 -11.27 6.20 19.88
N LYS A 218 -11.07 6.09 18.57
CA LYS A 218 -10.40 4.93 17.93
C LYS A 218 -8.88 5.06 17.91
N ALA A 219 -8.34 6.25 18.17
CA ALA A 219 -6.91 6.48 18.17
C ALA A 219 -6.24 5.75 19.35
N GLU A 220 -5.17 5.01 19.08
CA GLU A 220 -4.29 4.50 20.12
C GLU A 220 -3.45 5.64 20.71
N ILE A 221 -3.10 6.61 19.85
CA ILE A 221 -2.33 7.80 20.23
C ILE A 221 -3.03 9.04 19.70
N LEU A 222 -3.29 9.98 20.61
CA LEU A 222 -3.85 11.29 20.31
C LEU A 222 -2.77 12.36 20.41
N MET A 223 -2.61 13.14 19.36
CA MET A 223 -1.67 14.26 19.26
C MET A 223 -2.44 15.56 19.07
N LEU A 224 -2.22 16.51 19.95
CA LEU A 224 -2.87 17.82 19.95
C LEU A 224 -1.84 18.90 19.63
N ASP A 225 -2.04 19.62 18.53
CA ASP A 225 -1.19 20.76 18.14
C ASP A 225 -1.84 22.08 18.54
N ASP A 226 -1.01 23.04 18.91
CA ASP A 226 -1.38 24.42 19.32
C ASP A 226 -2.37 24.48 20.49
N ILE A 227 -2.20 23.65 21.52
CA ILE A 227 -2.98 23.72 22.75
C ILE A 227 -2.77 25.08 23.43
N GLY A 228 -3.89 25.74 23.82
CA GLY A 228 -3.88 27.06 24.45
C GLY A 228 -3.99 28.23 23.48
N ALA A 229 -4.05 27.97 22.17
CA ALA A 229 -4.33 28.98 21.13
C ALA A 229 -5.83 29.07 20.77
N GLU A 230 -6.67 28.25 21.39
CA GLU A 230 -8.12 28.28 21.18
C GLU A 230 -8.76 29.54 21.80
N ALA A 231 -9.83 30.02 21.17
CA ALA A 231 -10.59 31.16 21.69
C ALA A 231 -11.25 30.79 23.01
N ASN A 232 -11.11 31.65 24.02
CA ASN A 232 -11.77 31.51 25.32
C ASN A 232 -13.25 31.22 25.14
N SER A 233 -13.73 30.20 25.78
CA SER A 233 -15.13 29.79 25.72
C SER A 233 -15.59 29.32 27.09
N THR A 234 -16.84 29.57 27.42
CA THR A 234 -17.47 29.09 28.66
C THR A 234 -17.65 27.57 28.72
N TRP A 235 -17.21 26.85 27.68
CA TRP A 235 -17.30 25.39 27.52
C TRP A 235 -15.97 24.66 27.72
N ILE A 236 -14.90 25.38 28.00
CA ILE A 236 -13.55 24.84 28.27
C ILE A 236 -13.05 25.42 29.58
#